data_61e9b3e64df52f1729847e7b8faf6c19
#
_entry.id   61e9b3e64df52f1729847e7b8faf6c19
#
_cell.length_a   1.000
_cell.length_b   1.000
_cell.length_c   1.000
_cell.angle_alpha   90.00
_cell.angle_beta   90.00
_cell.angle_gamma   90.00
#
_symmetry.space_group_name_H-M   'P 1'
#
loop_
_entity.id
_entity.type
_entity.pdbx_description
1 polymer ?
#
loop_
_entity_poly.entity_id
_entity_poly.type
_entity_poly.pdbx_seq_one_letter_code
_entity_poly.pdbx_strand_id
1 'polypeptide(L)'
;MKHLLFCIIALLLPTVTTAENRTYKLEVKSLQVVVNQDWLSPAVMRLKGDDVLNIGFDELSHDYHRYVYRLERCEADWTTSEELFESDWLEGFNHNVIDNYEHSINTTVPYTHYKLQIPNDRCRLKLSGNYRLHISEDGSDEDIATVEFMVTEQSMTLSVNVSSNTDIDTNQSHQQVSFGVKYGNHIMTDPQDQIQTVVMQNAREDTWRRNVRPSYISQNGLEWQHKKELIFDGGNEYRKFEILDPSHPTLGIEHVSWDGKNYQAQPYISEPRMNYLYDEDANGAFYIRNSDNRENDIISDYVWVNYRLKAPQFIEGHIVIDGHWATEHPDTYLMNYDASQDLYTASILQKLGYYSYQYLWMKEDGSTHPLPSEGNFYETENRYQILVYFKGTGERTWRLTAYSQTIIN
;
A
#
# COMPACT_ATOMS: atom_id res chain seq x y z
N MET A 1 57.33 -1.08 -16.58
CA MET A 1 55.88 -1.00 -16.86
C MET A 1 55.16 -1.79 -15.75
N LYS A 2 54.55 -1.11 -14.83
CA LYS A 2 53.76 -1.72 -13.72
C LYS A 2 52.28 -1.64 -14.13
N HIS A 3 51.65 -2.78 -14.40
CA HIS A 3 50.20 -2.86 -14.62
C HIS A 3 49.49 -2.78 -13.28
N LEU A 4 48.77 -1.71 -13.06
CA LEU A 4 47.86 -1.51 -11.92
C LEU A 4 46.55 -2.21 -12.27
N LEU A 5 46.28 -3.31 -11.59
CA LEU A 5 44.99 -4.03 -11.70
C LEU A 5 43.98 -3.30 -10.81
N PHE A 6 43.04 -2.61 -11.42
CA PHE A 6 41.89 -2.05 -10.72
C PHE A 6 40.85 -3.15 -10.51
N CYS A 7 40.75 -3.70 -9.29
CA CYS A 7 39.62 -4.52 -8.89
C CYS A 7 38.43 -3.60 -8.63
N ILE A 8 37.44 -3.60 -9.51
CA ILE A 8 36.11 -3.03 -9.25
C ILE A 8 35.40 -4.01 -8.32
N ILE A 9 35.33 -3.66 -7.03
CA ILE A 9 34.45 -4.33 -6.09
C ILE A 9 33.05 -3.75 -6.37
N ALA A 10 32.22 -4.51 -7.10
CA ALA A 10 30.80 -4.23 -7.16
C ALA A 10 30.24 -4.49 -5.74
N LEU A 11 29.93 -3.42 -5.02
CA LEU A 11 29.09 -3.49 -3.83
C LEU A 11 27.71 -3.96 -4.30
N LEU A 12 27.40 -5.22 -4.08
CA LEU A 12 26.03 -5.71 -4.05
C LEU A 12 25.36 -5.08 -2.81
N LEU A 13 24.74 -3.93 -3.01
CA LEU A 13 23.77 -3.42 -2.05
C LEU A 13 22.64 -4.45 -2.01
N PRO A 14 22.23 -4.93 -0.83
CA PRO A 14 21.03 -5.75 -0.73
C PRO A 14 19.87 -4.89 -1.27
N THR A 15 19.24 -5.34 -2.33
CA THR A 15 17.96 -4.77 -2.77
C THR A 15 16.97 -5.06 -1.65
N VAL A 16 16.64 -4.05 -0.87
CA VAL A 16 15.51 -4.13 0.06
C VAL A 16 14.30 -4.32 -0.85
N THR A 17 13.71 -5.52 -0.83
CA THR A 17 12.44 -5.77 -1.50
C THR A 17 11.38 -5.03 -0.71
N THR A 18 10.87 -3.96 -1.29
CA THR A 18 9.78 -3.17 -0.72
C THR A 18 8.46 -3.91 -0.95
N ALA A 19 7.59 -3.91 0.05
CA ALA A 19 6.27 -4.53 -0.01
C ALA A 19 5.22 -3.51 -0.49
N GLU A 20 5.15 -3.31 -1.79
CA GLU A 20 4.20 -2.37 -2.40
C GLU A 20 3.64 -2.89 -3.72
N ASN A 21 2.36 -2.60 -3.95
CA ASN A 21 1.78 -2.76 -5.27
C ASN A 21 2.43 -1.78 -6.24
N ARG A 22 2.94 -2.25 -7.37
CA ARG A 22 3.66 -1.40 -8.33
C ARG A 22 3.25 -1.66 -9.76
N THR A 23 3.25 -0.59 -10.55
CA THR A 23 3.17 -0.64 -12.01
C THR A 23 4.49 -0.14 -12.59
N TYR A 24 4.98 -0.81 -13.63
CA TYR A 24 6.29 -0.55 -14.23
C TYR A 24 6.22 0.10 -15.62
N LYS A 25 5.04 0.09 -16.23
CA LYS A 25 4.79 0.69 -17.54
C LYS A 25 3.92 1.94 -17.37
N LEU A 26 4.23 2.99 -18.10
CA LEU A 26 3.50 4.27 -18.03
C LEU A 26 2.04 4.15 -18.47
N GLU A 27 1.74 3.21 -19.35
CA GLU A 27 0.41 2.89 -19.84
C GLU A 27 -0.43 2.06 -18.85
N VAL A 28 0.17 1.45 -17.85
CA VAL A 28 -0.56 0.65 -16.82
C VAL A 28 -0.93 1.53 -15.66
N LYS A 29 -2.24 1.67 -15.42
CA LYS A 29 -2.81 2.62 -14.46
C LYS A 29 -3.86 1.97 -13.56
N SER A 30 -4.25 2.70 -12.52
CA SER A 30 -5.38 2.38 -11.65
C SER A 30 -5.36 0.95 -11.09
N LEU A 31 -4.17 0.50 -10.67
CA LEU A 31 -4.01 -0.82 -10.05
C LEU A 31 -4.79 -0.87 -8.74
N GLN A 32 -5.85 -1.67 -8.70
CA GLN A 32 -6.69 -1.91 -7.53
C GLN A 32 -6.46 -3.33 -7.00
N VAL A 33 -6.30 -3.47 -5.69
CA VAL A 33 -6.06 -4.76 -5.02
C VAL A 33 -6.95 -4.82 -3.78
N VAL A 34 -8.07 -5.52 -3.89
CA VAL A 34 -9.16 -5.44 -2.91
C VAL A 34 -9.67 -6.83 -2.53
N VAL A 35 -9.76 -7.12 -1.24
CA VAL A 35 -10.38 -8.36 -0.73
C VAL A 35 -11.85 -8.11 -0.43
N ASN A 36 -12.75 -8.94 -0.98
CA ASN A 36 -14.21 -8.89 -0.72
C ASN A 36 -14.85 -7.52 -0.88
N GLN A 37 -14.35 -6.68 -1.77
CA GLN A 37 -14.80 -5.30 -1.98
C GLN A 37 -14.51 -4.33 -0.80
N ASP A 38 -13.75 -4.75 0.20
CA ASP A 38 -13.28 -3.87 1.27
C ASP A 38 -12.06 -3.07 0.82
N TRP A 39 -12.31 -1.93 0.18
CA TRP A 39 -11.28 -1.03 -0.34
C TRP A 39 -10.56 -0.20 0.74
N LEU A 40 -11.05 -0.28 1.99
CA LEU A 40 -10.49 0.44 3.15
C LEU A 40 -9.45 -0.35 3.92
N SER A 41 -9.35 -1.64 3.70
CA SER A 41 -8.44 -2.53 4.41
C SER A 41 -7.32 -3.05 3.50
N PRO A 42 -6.15 -3.37 4.04
CA PRO A 42 -5.09 -4.01 3.26
C PRO A 42 -5.52 -5.39 2.75
N ALA A 43 -4.87 -5.85 1.69
CA ALA A 43 -5.20 -7.10 1.02
C ALA A 43 -4.79 -8.33 1.85
N VAL A 44 -5.58 -8.66 2.88
CA VAL A 44 -5.38 -9.84 3.75
C VAL A 44 -6.57 -10.77 3.64
N MET A 45 -6.32 -11.98 3.13
CA MET A 45 -7.33 -13.04 2.96
C MET A 45 -7.23 -14.06 4.09
N ARG A 46 -8.32 -14.73 4.42
CA ARG A 46 -8.32 -15.89 5.31
C ARG A 46 -8.07 -17.17 4.52
N LEU A 47 -7.11 -17.96 4.97
CA LEU A 47 -6.86 -19.29 4.41
C LEU A 47 -8.10 -20.18 4.63
N LYS A 48 -8.58 -20.83 3.60
CA LYS A 48 -9.79 -21.69 3.63
C LYS A 48 -11.09 -20.96 3.97
N GLY A 49 -11.11 -19.63 3.84
CA GLY A 49 -12.33 -18.82 3.88
C GLY A 49 -12.93 -18.68 2.49
N ASP A 50 -14.02 -17.92 2.43
CA ASP A 50 -14.69 -17.54 1.17
C ASP A 50 -14.14 -16.19 0.63
N ASP A 51 -12.98 -15.74 1.14
CA ASP A 51 -12.40 -14.48 0.74
C ASP A 51 -11.86 -14.55 -0.68
N VAL A 52 -12.11 -13.49 -1.45
CA VAL A 52 -11.67 -13.34 -2.83
C VAL A 52 -10.87 -12.06 -2.97
N LEU A 53 -9.63 -12.18 -3.41
CA LEU A 53 -8.80 -11.07 -3.84
C LEU A 53 -9.22 -10.67 -5.25
N ASN A 54 -9.61 -9.42 -5.43
CA ASN A 54 -9.92 -8.82 -6.72
C ASN A 54 -8.78 -7.90 -7.10
N ILE A 55 -8.20 -8.12 -8.26
CA ILE A 55 -7.14 -7.29 -8.85
C ILE A 55 -7.70 -6.72 -10.14
N GLY A 56 -7.63 -5.40 -10.28
CA GLY A 56 -8.04 -4.67 -11.48
C GLY A 56 -6.97 -3.67 -11.88
N PHE A 57 -6.73 -3.51 -13.18
CA PHE A 57 -5.86 -2.47 -13.72
C PHE A 57 -6.29 -2.07 -15.12
N ASP A 58 -5.91 -0.88 -15.54
CA ASP A 58 -6.16 -0.36 -16.87
C ASP A 58 -4.87 -0.29 -17.68
N GLU A 59 -4.98 -0.57 -18.96
CA GLU A 59 -3.93 -0.35 -19.96
C GLU A 59 -4.42 0.67 -20.98
N LEU A 60 -3.65 1.76 -21.20
CA LEU A 60 -4.11 2.96 -21.90
C LEU A 60 -3.98 2.90 -23.44
N SER A 61 -3.84 1.72 -24.07
CA SER A 61 -3.84 1.62 -25.54
C SER A 61 -5.20 1.40 -26.16
N HIS A 62 -6.19 0.91 -25.39
CA HIS A 62 -7.49 0.44 -25.86
C HIS A 62 -7.41 -0.78 -26.82
N ASP A 63 -6.27 -1.44 -26.84
CA ASP A 63 -6.04 -2.69 -27.56
C ASP A 63 -6.09 -3.88 -26.58
N TYR A 64 -6.24 -5.08 -27.10
CA TYR A 64 -6.09 -6.29 -26.32
C TYR A 64 -4.63 -6.70 -26.25
N HIS A 65 -4.11 -6.81 -25.02
CA HIS A 65 -2.82 -7.41 -24.72
C HIS A 65 -3.03 -8.73 -23.99
N ARG A 66 -2.28 -9.76 -24.35
CA ARG A 66 -2.36 -11.04 -23.68
C ARG A 66 -1.46 -11.02 -22.45
N TYR A 67 -2.04 -10.70 -21.30
CA TYR A 67 -1.34 -10.73 -20.02
C TYR A 67 -1.46 -12.09 -19.35
N VAL A 68 -0.39 -12.47 -18.66
CA VAL A 68 -0.28 -13.65 -17.82
C VAL A 68 0.09 -13.25 -16.41
N TYR A 69 -0.31 -14.09 -15.45
CA TYR A 69 0.09 -13.89 -14.05
C TYR A 69 0.77 -15.14 -13.50
N ARG A 70 1.72 -14.94 -12.61
CA ARG A 70 2.34 -15.96 -11.78
C ARG A 70 2.40 -15.50 -10.33
N LEU A 71 2.26 -16.45 -9.42
CA LEU A 71 2.36 -16.23 -7.98
C LEU A 71 3.76 -16.61 -7.49
N GLU A 72 4.24 -15.86 -6.52
CA GLU A 72 5.45 -16.13 -5.77
C GLU A 72 5.10 -16.21 -4.28
N ARG A 73 5.58 -17.24 -3.57
CA ARG A 73 5.43 -17.33 -2.13
C ARG A 73 6.61 -16.63 -1.47
N CYS A 74 6.32 -15.69 -0.56
CA CYS A 74 7.34 -14.91 0.15
C CYS A 74 7.37 -15.22 1.65
N GLU A 75 8.53 -15.06 2.27
CA GLU A 75 8.74 -15.12 3.71
C GLU A 75 8.16 -13.88 4.41
N ALA A 76 8.25 -13.81 5.73
CA ALA A 76 7.72 -12.69 6.52
C ALA A 76 8.37 -11.33 6.20
N ASP A 77 9.56 -11.33 5.64
CA ASP A 77 10.31 -10.15 5.19
C ASP A 77 10.16 -9.85 3.69
N TRP A 78 9.26 -10.57 3.01
CA TRP A 78 8.98 -10.50 1.58
C TRP A 78 10.09 -11.05 0.66
N THR A 79 11.10 -11.69 1.20
CA THR A 79 12.03 -12.48 0.39
C THR A 79 11.35 -13.74 -0.14
N THR A 80 11.76 -14.23 -1.30
CA THR A 80 11.21 -15.45 -1.92
C THR A 80 11.41 -16.67 -1.02
N SER A 81 10.38 -17.51 -0.87
CA SER A 81 10.46 -18.76 -0.11
C SER A 81 11.16 -19.85 -0.92
N GLU A 82 12.49 -19.90 -0.86
CA GLU A 82 13.31 -20.83 -1.65
C GLU A 82 13.23 -22.31 -1.18
N GLU A 83 12.86 -22.57 0.07
CA GLU A 83 12.79 -23.91 0.64
C GLU A 83 11.50 -24.67 0.30
N LEU A 84 10.54 -24.03 -0.36
CA LEU A 84 9.24 -24.59 -0.71
C LEU A 84 9.17 -24.98 -2.18
N PHE A 85 8.59 -26.15 -2.46
CA PHE A 85 8.13 -26.45 -3.82
C PHE A 85 6.78 -25.74 -4.07
N GLU A 86 6.51 -25.38 -5.32
CA GLU A 86 5.25 -24.76 -5.71
C GLU A 86 4.03 -25.57 -5.26
N SER A 87 4.10 -26.90 -5.39
CA SER A 87 3.04 -27.82 -4.93
C SER A 87 2.78 -27.80 -3.42
N ASP A 88 3.68 -27.25 -2.60
CA ASP A 88 3.48 -27.14 -1.15
C ASP A 88 2.44 -26.05 -0.81
N TRP A 89 2.40 -24.97 -1.58
CA TRP A 89 1.59 -23.78 -1.30
C TRP A 89 0.53 -23.45 -2.35
N LEU A 90 0.64 -24.01 -3.57
CA LEU A 90 -0.30 -23.81 -4.66
C LEU A 90 -0.97 -25.13 -5.08
N GLU A 91 -2.26 -25.07 -5.35
CA GLU A 91 -3.04 -26.10 -6.05
C GLU A 91 -3.44 -25.55 -7.42
N GLY A 92 -3.14 -26.29 -8.49
CA GLY A 92 -3.40 -25.90 -9.87
C GLY A 92 -2.15 -25.49 -10.62
N PHE A 93 -2.23 -24.43 -11.41
CA PHE A 93 -1.14 -23.96 -12.29
C PHE A 93 -0.69 -22.56 -11.90
N ASN A 94 0.61 -22.31 -12.02
CA ASN A 94 1.24 -21.02 -11.66
C ASN A 94 1.69 -20.23 -12.89
N HIS A 95 1.05 -20.27 -13.96
CA HIS A 95 1.26 -19.39 -15.11
C HIS A 95 -0.02 -19.39 -15.91
N ASN A 96 -0.85 -18.39 -15.65
CA ASN A 96 -2.20 -18.37 -16.20
C ASN A 96 -2.48 -17.06 -16.92
N VAL A 97 -3.29 -17.13 -17.98
CA VAL A 97 -3.73 -15.96 -18.75
C VAL A 97 -4.80 -15.21 -17.97
N ILE A 98 -4.77 -13.89 -18.04
CA ILE A 98 -5.84 -13.01 -17.59
C ILE A 98 -6.83 -12.88 -18.74
N ASP A 99 -7.93 -13.64 -18.66
CA ASP A 99 -8.92 -13.75 -19.74
C ASP A 99 -10.07 -12.74 -19.61
N ASN A 100 -10.22 -12.11 -18.42
CA ASN A 100 -11.31 -11.17 -18.17
C ASN A 100 -10.83 -9.76 -18.44
N TYR A 101 -11.29 -9.16 -19.54
CA TYR A 101 -10.99 -7.79 -19.91
C TYR A 101 -12.19 -7.14 -20.62
N GLU A 102 -12.25 -5.82 -20.53
CA GLU A 102 -13.29 -5.01 -21.16
C GLU A 102 -12.68 -3.68 -21.66
N HIS A 103 -13.12 -3.22 -22.85
CA HIS A 103 -12.70 -1.92 -23.35
C HIS A 103 -13.52 -0.79 -22.73
N SER A 104 -12.89 0.35 -22.50
CA SER A 104 -13.57 1.55 -22.03
C SER A 104 -14.63 2.04 -23.02
N ILE A 105 -15.68 2.65 -22.49
CA ILE A 105 -16.83 3.12 -23.28
C ILE A 105 -17.03 4.62 -23.05
N ASN A 106 -17.05 5.39 -24.13
CA ASN A 106 -17.31 6.84 -24.12
C ASN A 106 -16.32 7.64 -23.23
N THR A 107 -15.08 7.20 -23.13
CA THR A 107 -14.00 7.89 -22.41
C THR A 107 -13.17 8.74 -23.34
N THR A 108 -12.65 9.87 -22.88
CA THR A 108 -11.73 10.73 -23.65
C THR A 108 -10.31 10.13 -23.71
N VAL A 109 -9.91 9.45 -22.65
CA VAL A 109 -8.70 8.61 -22.61
C VAL A 109 -9.15 7.16 -22.74
N PRO A 110 -8.94 6.52 -23.90
CA PRO A 110 -9.35 5.12 -24.08
C PRO A 110 -8.41 4.19 -23.34
N TYR A 111 -8.94 3.09 -22.81
CA TYR A 111 -8.18 2.05 -22.11
C TYR A 111 -8.85 0.69 -22.23
N THR A 112 -8.11 -0.36 -21.92
CA THR A 112 -8.61 -1.72 -21.68
C THR A 112 -8.49 -2.04 -20.21
N HIS A 113 -9.60 -2.39 -19.56
CA HIS A 113 -9.64 -2.80 -18.16
C HIS A 113 -9.49 -4.31 -18.04
N TYR A 114 -8.54 -4.77 -17.21
CA TYR A 114 -8.27 -6.17 -16.92
C TYR A 114 -8.68 -6.52 -15.48
N LYS A 115 -9.27 -7.71 -15.29
CA LYS A 115 -9.72 -8.22 -13.99
C LYS A 115 -9.15 -9.60 -13.73
N LEU A 116 -8.70 -9.82 -12.51
CA LEU A 116 -8.23 -11.10 -12.00
C LEU A 116 -8.76 -11.35 -10.60
N GLN A 117 -9.17 -12.58 -10.31
CA GLN A 117 -9.59 -13.03 -8.99
C GLN A 117 -8.71 -14.17 -8.48
N ILE A 118 -8.36 -14.16 -7.21
CA ILE A 118 -7.65 -15.22 -6.50
C ILE A 118 -8.43 -15.54 -5.20
N PRO A 119 -8.78 -16.83 -4.92
CA PRO A 119 -8.58 -18.01 -5.77
C PRO A 119 -9.48 -18.00 -7.00
N ASN A 120 -9.13 -18.84 -7.99
CA ASN A 120 -9.96 -19.11 -9.15
C ASN A 120 -9.90 -20.62 -9.53
N ASP A 121 -10.55 -21.00 -10.62
CA ASP A 121 -10.60 -22.42 -11.05
C ASP A 121 -9.22 -22.98 -11.44
N ARG A 122 -8.24 -22.13 -11.73
CA ARG A 122 -6.89 -22.51 -12.17
C ARG A 122 -5.88 -22.57 -11.05
N CYS A 123 -6.09 -21.80 -9.97
CA CYS A 123 -5.17 -21.77 -8.84
C CYS A 123 -5.86 -21.48 -7.50
N ARG A 124 -5.43 -22.20 -6.47
CA ARG A 124 -5.86 -22.01 -5.07
C ARG A 124 -4.68 -22.06 -4.14
N LEU A 125 -4.68 -21.22 -3.11
CA LEU A 125 -3.62 -21.16 -2.12
C LEU A 125 -3.87 -22.18 -1.01
N LYS A 126 -2.81 -22.91 -0.62
CA LYS A 126 -2.86 -23.96 0.41
C LYS A 126 -2.19 -23.59 1.69
N LEU A 127 -1.38 -22.51 1.70
CA LEU A 127 -0.53 -22.11 2.82
C LEU A 127 -0.76 -20.63 3.12
N SER A 128 -0.68 -20.27 4.40
CA SER A 128 -0.73 -18.87 4.85
C SER A 128 0.63 -18.18 4.69
N GLY A 129 0.64 -16.84 4.65
CA GLY A 129 1.81 -15.99 4.59
C GLY A 129 1.74 -14.93 3.50
N ASN A 130 2.87 -14.43 3.04
CA ASN A 130 2.95 -13.39 2.03
C ASN A 130 3.02 -13.96 0.62
N TYR A 131 2.38 -13.27 -0.30
CA TYR A 131 2.36 -13.63 -1.71
C TYR A 131 2.58 -12.40 -2.57
N ARG A 132 3.43 -12.56 -3.59
CA ARG A 132 3.58 -11.58 -4.67
C ARG A 132 3.03 -12.19 -5.95
N LEU A 133 2.19 -11.44 -6.64
CA LEU A 133 1.66 -11.80 -7.95
C LEU A 133 2.32 -10.88 -8.98
N HIS A 134 2.94 -11.50 -9.97
CA HIS A 134 3.60 -10.85 -11.09
C HIS A 134 2.68 -10.89 -12.29
N ILE A 135 2.51 -9.76 -12.96
CA ILE A 135 1.77 -9.63 -14.22
C ILE A 135 2.75 -9.25 -15.31
N SER A 136 2.80 -10.02 -16.38
CA SER A 136 3.64 -9.73 -17.55
C SER A 136 2.87 -9.97 -18.85
N GLU A 137 3.37 -9.45 -19.96
CA GLU A 137 2.85 -9.79 -21.28
C GLU A 137 3.30 -11.23 -21.66
N ASP A 138 2.42 -12.01 -22.29
CA ASP A 138 2.72 -13.40 -22.65
C ASP A 138 3.96 -13.46 -23.57
N GLY A 139 4.96 -14.22 -23.15
CA GLY A 139 6.25 -14.32 -23.82
C GLY A 139 7.28 -13.27 -23.40
N SER A 140 6.96 -12.39 -22.45
CA SER A 140 7.90 -11.44 -21.84
C SER A 140 8.28 -11.87 -20.41
N ASP A 141 9.54 -11.68 -20.06
CA ASP A 141 10.03 -11.85 -18.67
C ASP A 141 9.93 -10.56 -17.86
N GLU A 142 9.52 -9.44 -18.47
CA GLU A 142 9.39 -8.16 -17.79
C GLU A 142 8.00 -8.01 -17.16
N ASP A 143 7.95 -7.76 -15.87
CA ASP A 143 6.70 -7.44 -15.18
C ASP A 143 6.16 -6.07 -15.64
N ILE A 144 4.86 -6.00 -15.89
CA ILE A 144 4.14 -4.73 -16.09
C ILE A 144 3.58 -4.22 -14.77
N ALA A 145 3.27 -5.13 -13.84
CA ALA A 145 2.82 -4.82 -12.49
C ALA A 145 3.16 -5.97 -11.52
N THR A 146 3.33 -5.62 -10.25
CA THR A 146 3.38 -6.55 -9.13
C THR A 146 2.31 -6.20 -8.10
N VAL A 147 1.70 -7.23 -7.54
CA VAL A 147 0.66 -7.14 -6.52
C VAL A 147 1.09 -7.92 -5.29
N GLU A 148 1.04 -7.31 -4.13
CA GLU A 148 1.36 -7.95 -2.88
C GLU A 148 0.11 -8.11 -2.01
N PHE A 149 -0.07 -9.30 -1.46
CA PHE A 149 -1.17 -9.62 -0.57
C PHE A 149 -0.78 -10.69 0.44
N MET A 150 -1.60 -10.86 1.45
CA MET A 150 -1.32 -11.77 2.55
C MET A 150 -2.47 -12.75 2.76
N VAL A 151 -2.13 -13.95 3.24
CA VAL A 151 -3.10 -14.99 3.59
C VAL A 151 -2.88 -15.41 5.03
N THR A 152 -3.90 -15.28 5.88
CA THR A 152 -3.82 -15.58 7.32
C THR A 152 -4.60 -16.83 7.71
N GLU A 153 -4.07 -17.59 8.68
CA GLU A 153 -4.77 -18.73 9.29
C GLU A 153 -5.71 -18.33 10.42
N GLN A 154 -5.48 -17.17 11.06
CA GLN A 154 -6.15 -16.76 12.30
C GLN A 154 -6.09 -17.85 13.40
N SER A 155 -4.96 -18.55 13.50
CA SER A 155 -4.75 -19.65 14.45
C SER A 155 -4.18 -19.20 15.80
N MET A 156 -3.64 -17.97 15.87
CA MET A 156 -3.27 -17.28 17.10
C MET A 156 -4.25 -16.13 17.37
N THR A 157 -4.32 -15.69 18.63
CA THR A 157 -5.22 -14.60 19.04
C THR A 157 -4.40 -13.36 19.37
N LEU A 158 -4.80 -12.21 18.79
CA LEU A 158 -4.27 -10.89 19.08
C LEU A 158 -5.20 -10.11 20.01
N SER A 159 -4.61 -9.38 20.96
CA SER A 159 -5.25 -8.31 21.69
C SER A 159 -4.46 -7.04 21.45
N VAL A 160 -5.11 -5.97 20.99
CA VAL A 160 -4.45 -4.72 20.59
C VAL A 160 -5.05 -3.56 21.36
N ASN A 161 -4.19 -2.64 21.79
CA ASN A 161 -4.59 -1.37 22.37
C ASN A 161 -3.71 -0.27 21.81
N VAL A 162 -4.31 0.86 21.43
CA VAL A 162 -3.60 2.06 20.97
C VAL A 162 -3.95 3.21 21.90
N SER A 163 -2.97 4.00 22.30
CA SER A 163 -3.13 5.08 23.26
C SER A 163 -2.33 6.32 22.84
N SER A 164 -2.91 7.49 23.04
CA SER A 164 -2.25 8.79 22.94
C SER A 164 -1.47 9.19 24.21
N ASN A 165 -1.63 8.43 25.30
CA ASN A 165 -0.76 8.52 26.44
C ASN A 165 0.44 7.59 26.21
N THR A 166 1.50 8.15 25.66
CA THR A 166 2.69 7.42 25.24
C THR A 166 3.81 7.49 26.29
N ASP A 167 4.86 6.69 26.13
CA ASP A 167 6.04 6.72 27.00
C ASP A 167 6.94 7.95 26.78
N ILE A 168 6.63 8.81 25.81
CA ILE A 168 7.40 10.03 25.52
C ILE A 168 6.60 11.31 25.67
N ASP A 169 5.29 11.28 25.46
CA ASP A 169 4.38 12.40 25.65
C ASP A 169 2.96 11.91 26.02
N THR A 170 2.12 12.83 26.44
CA THR A 170 0.73 12.56 26.76
C THR A 170 -0.15 13.53 25.98
N ASN A 171 -0.98 13.00 25.07
CA ASN A 171 -1.92 13.77 24.26
C ASN A 171 -1.27 14.97 23.55
N GLN A 172 -0.18 14.72 22.83
CA GLN A 172 0.50 15.76 22.04
C GLN A 172 0.57 15.38 20.56
N SER A 173 1.55 14.59 20.17
CA SER A 173 1.81 14.31 18.75
C SER A 173 2.01 12.85 18.41
N HIS A 174 1.95 11.96 19.40
CA HIS A 174 2.25 10.55 19.16
C HIS A 174 1.12 9.62 19.63
N GLN A 175 1.13 8.44 19.05
CA GLN A 175 0.26 7.31 19.40
C GLN A 175 1.13 6.08 19.65
N GLN A 176 0.83 5.29 20.66
CA GLN A 176 1.61 4.10 21.02
C GLN A 176 0.75 2.85 20.96
N VAL A 177 1.28 1.85 20.25
CA VAL A 177 0.66 0.53 20.13
C VAL A 177 1.19 -0.39 21.23
N SER A 178 0.26 -1.07 21.92
CA SER A 178 0.53 -2.17 22.83
C SER A 178 -0.28 -3.38 22.36
N PHE A 179 0.29 -4.57 22.40
CA PHE A 179 -0.45 -5.76 21.99
C PHE A 179 0.02 -7.02 22.70
N GLY A 180 -0.82 -8.04 22.66
CA GLY A 180 -0.52 -9.37 23.16
C GLY A 180 -0.88 -10.44 22.15
N VAL A 181 -0.09 -11.50 22.10
CA VAL A 181 -0.29 -12.69 21.26
C VAL A 181 -0.49 -13.91 22.15
N LYS A 182 -1.59 -14.64 21.93
CA LYS A 182 -1.79 -15.97 22.55
C LYS A 182 -1.54 -17.03 21.50
N TYR A 183 -0.71 -18.02 21.85
CA TYR A 183 -0.24 -19.05 20.92
C TYR A 183 -1.33 -20.03 20.44
N GLY A 184 -2.46 -20.11 21.14
CA GLY A 184 -3.49 -21.11 20.85
C GLY A 184 -2.95 -22.54 21.03
N ASN A 185 -3.06 -23.35 19.99
CA ASN A 185 -2.60 -24.74 19.99
C ASN A 185 -1.17 -24.91 19.44
N HIS A 186 -0.44 -23.83 19.18
CA HIS A 186 0.92 -23.91 18.67
C HIS A 186 1.90 -24.30 19.77
N ILE A 187 2.79 -25.23 19.47
CA ILE A 187 3.85 -25.69 20.38
C ILE A 187 5.03 -24.73 20.24
N MET A 188 5.30 -23.99 21.32
CA MET A 188 6.42 -23.05 21.40
C MET A 188 7.59 -23.70 22.14
N THR A 189 8.74 -23.74 21.49
CA THR A 189 10.00 -24.16 22.11
C THR A 189 10.92 -22.98 22.37
N ASP A 190 10.95 -22.02 21.45
CA ASP A 190 11.63 -20.75 21.58
C ASP A 190 10.81 -19.64 20.92
N PRO A 191 9.94 -18.95 21.69
CA PRO A 191 9.06 -17.93 21.13
C PRO A 191 9.77 -16.76 20.47
N GLN A 192 11.01 -16.44 20.87
CA GLN A 192 11.77 -15.32 20.29
C GLN A 192 12.23 -15.61 18.86
N ASP A 193 12.58 -16.85 18.59
CA ASP A 193 13.05 -17.30 17.28
C ASP A 193 11.88 -17.79 16.39
N GLN A 194 10.76 -18.20 17.00
CA GLN A 194 9.62 -18.79 16.30
C GLN A 194 8.50 -17.80 15.97
N ILE A 195 8.52 -16.60 16.55
CA ILE A 195 7.53 -15.54 16.29
C ILE A 195 8.22 -14.32 15.67
N GLN A 196 7.68 -13.87 14.54
CA GLN A 196 7.98 -12.58 13.96
C GLN A 196 6.73 -11.70 13.95
N THR A 197 6.92 -10.41 14.15
CA THR A 197 5.82 -9.45 14.17
C THR A 197 6.11 -8.26 13.28
N VAL A 198 5.06 -7.75 12.63
CA VAL A 198 5.08 -6.46 11.94
C VAL A 198 3.94 -5.62 12.48
N VAL A 199 4.24 -4.40 12.90
CA VAL A 199 3.25 -3.38 13.27
C VAL A 199 3.39 -2.22 12.32
N MET A 200 2.29 -1.76 11.75
CA MET A 200 2.28 -0.65 10.80
C MET A 200 1.11 0.30 11.04
N GLN A 201 1.24 1.52 10.57
CA GLN A 201 0.22 2.55 10.60
C GLN A 201 -0.30 2.80 9.17
N ASN A 202 -1.62 2.80 8.99
CA ASN A 202 -2.30 3.09 7.72
C ASN A 202 -1.85 2.22 6.54
N ALA A 203 -1.45 0.97 6.80
CA ALA A 203 -0.91 0.03 5.82
C ALA A 203 0.32 0.52 5.03
N ARG A 204 1.04 1.54 5.55
CA ARG A 204 2.22 2.14 4.91
C ARG A 204 3.49 1.40 5.30
N GLU A 205 4.33 1.10 4.30
CA GLU A 205 5.59 0.38 4.49
C GLU A 205 6.62 1.19 5.29
N ASP A 206 6.72 2.48 5.05
CA ASP A 206 7.64 3.37 5.75
C ASP A 206 7.40 3.46 7.25
N THR A 207 6.20 3.09 7.70
CA THR A 207 5.85 3.04 9.13
C THR A 207 6.15 1.69 9.80
N TRP A 208 6.59 0.68 9.07
CA TRP A 208 6.74 -0.67 9.61
C TRP A 208 7.71 -0.75 10.79
N ARG A 209 7.26 -1.45 11.86
CA ARG A 209 8.06 -1.83 13.02
C ARG A 209 8.14 -3.36 13.05
N ARG A 210 9.29 -3.88 12.62
CA ARG A 210 9.51 -5.32 12.48
C ARG A 210 10.21 -5.90 13.72
N ASN A 211 9.75 -7.05 14.19
CA ASN A 211 10.41 -7.89 15.20
C ASN A 211 10.83 -7.14 16.47
N VAL A 212 9.99 -6.21 16.92
CA VAL A 212 10.19 -5.55 18.21
C VAL A 212 10.17 -6.63 19.31
N ARG A 213 11.15 -6.61 20.20
CA ARG A 213 11.25 -7.63 21.27
C ARG A 213 10.08 -7.50 22.25
N PRO A 214 9.42 -8.60 22.63
CA PRO A 214 8.35 -8.57 23.61
C PRO A 214 8.85 -8.06 24.98
N SER A 215 7.95 -7.45 25.76
CA SER A 215 8.21 -7.05 27.15
C SER A 215 8.12 -8.23 28.09
N TYR A 216 7.17 -9.13 27.83
CA TYR A 216 6.92 -10.32 28.64
C TYR A 216 6.75 -11.55 27.77
N ILE A 217 7.34 -12.65 28.25
CA ILE A 217 7.23 -13.98 27.67
C ILE A 217 6.58 -14.88 28.71
N SER A 218 5.47 -15.49 28.36
CA SER A 218 4.77 -16.45 29.21
C SER A 218 4.64 -17.81 28.50
N GLN A 219 4.19 -18.81 29.23
CA GLN A 219 3.95 -20.14 28.66
C GLN A 219 2.88 -20.11 27.53
N ASN A 220 1.95 -19.16 27.58
CA ASN A 220 0.78 -19.13 26.70
C ASN A 220 0.77 -17.96 25.71
N GLY A 221 1.78 -17.06 25.76
CA GLY A 221 1.79 -15.89 24.88
C GLY A 221 2.93 -14.92 25.13
N LEU A 222 2.95 -13.88 24.31
CA LEU A 222 3.88 -12.76 24.35
C LEU A 222 3.11 -11.46 24.54
N GLU A 223 3.73 -10.46 25.18
CA GLU A 223 3.17 -9.13 25.34
C GLU A 223 4.18 -8.03 25.01
N TRP A 224 3.71 -6.99 24.34
CA TRP A 224 4.44 -5.76 24.01
C TRP A 224 3.77 -4.60 24.72
N GLN A 225 4.34 -4.20 25.85
CA GLN A 225 3.91 -3.07 26.67
C GLN A 225 5.10 -2.12 26.85
N HIS A 226 4.84 -0.82 26.82
CA HIS A 226 5.88 0.21 27.03
C HIS A 226 7.08 0.06 26.10
N LYS A 227 6.80 -0.11 24.79
CA LYS A 227 7.83 -0.20 23.73
C LYS A 227 7.92 1.11 22.99
N LYS A 228 9.06 1.80 23.14
CA LYS A 228 9.30 3.07 22.41
C LYS A 228 9.35 2.87 20.91
N GLU A 229 9.76 1.69 20.45
CA GLU A 229 9.79 1.32 19.04
C GLU A 229 8.37 1.24 18.44
N LEU A 230 7.33 1.12 19.26
CA LEU A 230 5.92 1.08 18.86
C LEU A 230 5.20 2.41 19.07
N ILE A 231 5.96 3.50 19.14
CA ILE A 231 5.45 4.86 19.12
C ILE A 231 5.50 5.35 17.67
N PHE A 232 4.40 5.94 17.23
CA PHE A 232 4.21 6.47 15.88
C PHE A 232 3.84 7.94 15.98
N ASP A 233 4.22 8.71 14.95
CA ASP A 233 3.66 10.04 14.77
C ASP A 233 2.15 9.94 14.56
N GLY A 234 1.39 10.83 15.18
CA GLY A 234 -0.06 10.93 14.93
C GLY A 234 -0.36 11.39 13.51
N GLY A 235 0.48 12.25 12.95
CA GLY A 235 0.24 12.86 11.65
C GLY A 235 -0.99 13.76 11.67
N ASN A 236 -1.72 13.78 10.58
CA ASN A 236 -3.01 14.47 10.46
C ASN A 236 -3.96 13.66 9.57
N GLU A 237 -5.27 13.97 9.63
CA GLU A 237 -6.25 13.35 8.74
C GLU A 237 -5.81 13.53 7.29
N TYR A 238 -5.99 12.49 6.46
CA TYR A 238 -5.66 12.55 5.05
C TYR A 238 -6.52 13.59 4.35
N ARG A 239 -5.96 14.26 3.36
CA ARG A 239 -6.71 15.10 2.44
C ARG A 239 -7.51 14.21 1.48
N LYS A 240 -8.59 14.73 0.96
CA LYS A 240 -9.46 13.97 0.05
C LYS A 240 -10.10 14.85 -1.01
N PHE A 241 -10.42 14.23 -2.12
CA PHE A 241 -11.30 14.79 -3.14
C PHE A 241 -12.07 13.68 -3.86
N GLU A 242 -13.11 14.05 -4.54
CA GLU A 242 -13.80 13.21 -5.52
C GLU A 242 -13.82 13.90 -6.88
N ILE A 243 -13.57 13.14 -7.93
CA ILE A 243 -13.86 13.54 -9.30
C ILE A 243 -14.81 12.50 -9.87
N LEU A 244 -16.08 12.84 -9.96
CA LEU A 244 -17.12 11.90 -10.38
C LEU A 244 -17.61 12.16 -11.81
N ASP A 245 -17.42 13.40 -12.27
CA ASP A 245 -17.79 13.87 -13.60
C ASP A 245 -16.78 14.92 -14.06
N PRO A 246 -16.17 14.77 -15.24
CA PRO A 246 -15.17 15.71 -15.72
C PRO A 246 -15.79 17.02 -16.23
N SER A 247 -17.12 17.20 -16.23
CA SER A 247 -17.80 18.40 -16.70
C SER A 247 -18.05 19.45 -15.60
N HIS A 248 -17.99 19.06 -14.33
CA HIS A 248 -18.19 19.98 -13.20
C HIS A 248 -17.46 19.55 -11.92
N PRO A 249 -17.07 20.52 -11.06
CA PRO A 249 -16.39 20.21 -9.81
C PRO A 249 -17.28 19.42 -8.85
N THR A 250 -16.65 18.49 -8.12
CA THR A 250 -17.25 17.72 -7.02
C THR A 250 -16.45 17.94 -5.73
N LEU A 251 -16.61 17.10 -4.72
CA LEU A 251 -15.99 17.28 -3.41
C LEU A 251 -14.46 17.55 -3.53
N GLY A 252 -14.00 18.64 -2.92
CA GLY A 252 -12.57 18.96 -2.85
C GLY A 252 -11.97 19.51 -4.15
N ILE A 253 -12.73 19.60 -5.25
CA ILE A 253 -12.30 20.13 -6.54
C ILE A 253 -12.76 21.58 -6.68
N GLU A 254 -11.83 22.49 -6.91
CA GLU A 254 -12.08 23.92 -7.14
C GLU A 254 -12.56 24.18 -8.56
N HIS A 255 -11.92 23.56 -9.54
CA HIS A 255 -12.16 23.81 -10.95
C HIS A 255 -11.91 22.58 -11.81
N VAL A 256 -12.72 22.45 -12.88
CA VAL A 256 -12.49 21.49 -13.96
C VAL A 256 -12.52 22.26 -15.29
N SER A 257 -11.63 21.91 -16.20
CA SER A 257 -11.54 22.52 -17.53
C SER A 257 -11.12 21.49 -18.59
N TRP A 258 -11.36 21.84 -19.85
CA TRP A 258 -10.91 21.10 -21.01
C TRP A 258 -9.81 21.88 -21.71
N ASP A 259 -8.63 21.30 -21.89
CA ASP A 259 -7.46 21.97 -22.52
C ASP A 259 -7.43 21.82 -24.04
N GLY A 260 -8.42 21.19 -24.63
CA GLY A 260 -8.48 20.85 -26.06
C GLY A 260 -8.14 19.40 -26.36
N LYS A 261 -7.58 18.65 -25.37
CA LYS A 261 -7.20 17.26 -25.49
C LYS A 261 -7.63 16.41 -24.29
N ASN A 262 -7.47 16.94 -23.09
CA ASN A 262 -7.75 16.21 -21.83
C ASN A 262 -8.53 17.10 -20.86
N TYR A 263 -9.29 16.47 -19.98
CA TYR A 263 -9.83 17.14 -18.81
C TYR A 263 -8.74 17.42 -17.77
N GLN A 264 -8.84 18.61 -17.18
CA GLN A 264 -7.97 19.11 -16.13
C GLN A 264 -8.80 19.34 -14.88
N ALA A 265 -8.52 18.64 -13.80
CA ALA A 265 -9.15 18.84 -12.51
C ALA A 265 -8.15 19.51 -11.56
N GLN A 266 -8.63 20.48 -10.80
CA GLN A 266 -7.80 21.27 -9.90
C GLN A 266 -8.40 21.21 -8.50
N PRO A 267 -7.81 20.41 -7.58
CA PRO A 267 -8.17 20.48 -6.17
C PRO A 267 -7.93 21.87 -5.59
N TYR A 268 -8.64 22.23 -4.51
CA TYR A 268 -8.33 23.45 -3.78
C TYR A 268 -6.86 23.48 -3.38
N ILE A 269 -6.29 24.69 -3.28
CA ILE A 269 -4.90 24.85 -2.77
C ILE A 269 -4.84 24.24 -1.38
N SER A 270 -3.90 23.34 -1.18
CA SER A 270 -3.64 22.74 0.12
C SER A 270 -2.91 23.73 1.00
N GLU A 271 -3.65 24.42 1.89
CA GLU A 271 -3.10 25.34 2.89
C GLU A 271 -2.48 24.57 4.07
N PRO A 272 -1.51 25.16 4.80
CA PRO A 272 -0.96 24.59 6.01
C PRO A 272 -2.03 24.30 7.08
N ARG A 273 -1.91 23.19 7.79
CA ARG A 273 -2.84 22.77 8.84
C ARG A 273 -2.17 22.80 10.20
N MET A 274 -2.17 23.96 10.84
CA MET A 274 -1.48 24.20 12.12
C MET A 274 -2.28 23.77 13.35
N ASN A 275 -3.55 23.41 13.19
CA ASN A 275 -4.43 22.93 14.24
C ASN A 275 -5.15 21.68 13.76
N TYR A 276 -5.43 20.76 14.69
CA TYR A 276 -6.26 19.60 14.37
C TYR A 276 -7.70 20.03 14.08
N LEU A 277 -8.23 19.45 13.03
CA LEU A 277 -9.63 19.49 12.67
C LEU A 277 -10.02 18.11 12.15
N TYR A 278 -10.93 17.46 12.86
CA TYR A 278 -11.44 16.17 12.41
C TYR A 278 -12.10 16.29 11.03
N ASP A 279 -11.70 15.42 10.14
CA ASP A 279 -12.28 15.28 8.80
C ASP A 279 -12.20 13.80 8.39
N GLU A 280 -13.33 13.06 8.51
CA GLU A 280 -13.40 11.65 8.16
C GLU A 280 -12.75 11.37 6.80
N ASP A 281 -11.73 10.53 6.76
CA ASP A 281 -10.99 10.17 5.57
C ASP A 281 -10.91 8.64 5.37
N ALA A 282 -10.13 8.20 4.39
CA ALA A 282 -9.94 6.78 4.08
C ALA A 282 -8.49 6.31 4.33
N ASN A 283 -7.67 7.06 5.09
CA ASN A 283 -6.29 6.73 5.41
C ASN A 283 -5.44 6.33 4.19
N GLY A 284 -5.56 7.09 3.10
CA GLY A 284 -4.82 6.86 1.86
C GLY A 284 -5.51 5.95 0.84
N ALA A 285 -6.61 5.32 1.18
CA ALA A 285 -7.36 4.46 0.26
C ALA A 285 -8.07 5.28 -0.84
N PHE A 286 -8.43 4.61 -1.93
CA PHE A 286 -9.14 5.19 -3.06
C PHE A 286 -10.22 4.26 -3.58
N TYR A 287 -11.19 4.84 -4.27
CA TYR A 287 -12.29 4.08 -4.86
C TYR A 287 -12.67 4.64 -6.23
N ILE A 288 -12.54 3.83 -7.28
CA ILE A 288 -12.90 4.20 -8.65
C ILE A 288 -14.41 4.21 -8.78
N ARG A 289 -14.96 5.38 -9.14
CA ARG A 289 -16.41 5.56 -9.34
C ARG A 289 -16.69 6.77 -10.22
N ASN A 290 -17.82 6.73 -10.91
CA ASN A 290 -18.40 7.86 -11.62
C ASN A 290 -19.67 8.35 -10.90
N SER A 291 -20.29 9.42 -11.42
CA SER A 291 -21.49 10.03 -10.83
C SER A 291 -22.67 9.07 -10.67
N ASP A 292 -22.83 8.14 -11.61
CA ASP A 292 -23.91 7.15 -11.59
C ASP A 292 -23.59 5.92 -10.75
N ASN A 293 -22.32 5.77 -10.36
CA ASN A 293 -21.75 4.60 -9.68
C ASN A 293 -22.10 3.27 -10.38
N ARG A 294 -21.99 3.27 -11.71
CA ARG A 294 -22.27 2.11 -12.56
C ARG A 294 -21.10 1.87 -13.50
N GLU A 295 -20.82 0.60 -13.78
CA GLU A 295 -19.78 0.18 -14.73
C GLU A 295 -18.47 0.97 -14.53
N ASN A 296 -18.14 1.25 -13.26
CA ASN A 296 -17.04 2.15 -12.85
C ASN A 296 -15.72 1.80 -13.52
N ASP A 297 -15.51 0.52 -13.80
CA ASP A 297 -14.26 0.01 -14.37
C ASP A 297 -14.05 0.43 -15.82
N ILE A 298 -15.13 0.67 -16.59
CA ILE A 298 -15.05 0.90 -18.04
C ILE A 298 -15.65 2.24 -18.51
N ILE A 299 -16.43 2.95 -17.65
CA ILE A 299 -17.02 4.26 -18.03
C ILE A 299 -16.31 5.42 -17.32
N SER A 300 -15.57 5.15 -16.25
CA SER A 300 -14.83 6.22 -15.54
C SER A 300 -13.66 6.69 -16.39
N ASP A 301 -13.69 7.98 -16.77
CA ASP A 301 -12.64 8.58 -17.61
C ASP A 301 -11.38 8.92 -16.80
N TYR A 302 -10.31 9.28 -17.48
CA TYR A 302 -9.09 9.80 -16.91
C TYR A 302 -9.00 11.31 -17.03
N VAL A 303 -8.53 11.96 -15.97
CA VAL A 303 -8.34 13.40 -15.89
C VAL A 303 -6.96 13.72 -15.33
N TRP A 304 -6.36 14.82 -15.76
CA TRP A 304 -5.14 15.34 -15.14
C TRP A 304 -5.50 16.08 -13.85
N VAL A 305 -5.04 15.59 -12.72
CA VAL A 305 -5.23 16.22 -11.42
C VAL A 305 -4.03 17.10 -11.10
N ASN A 306 -4.27 18.40 -10.97
CA ASN A 306 -3.25 19.42 -10.78
C ASN A 306 -3.18 19.82 -9.29
N TYR A 307 -2.35 19.15 -8.53
CA TYR A 307 -2.15 19.38 -7.10
C TYR A 307 -1.38 20.68 -6.86
N ARG A 308 -1.77 21.42 -5.81
CA ARG A 308 -1.13 22.66 -5.39
C ARG A 308 -1.02 22.68 -3.87
N LEU A 309 0.20 22.83 -3.36
CA LEU A 309 0.48 22.86 -1.93
C LEU A 309 1.21 24.14 -1.57
N LYS A 310 0.71 24.85 -0.59
CA LYS A 310 1.38 26.00 0.01
C LYS A 310 2.25 25.53 1.18
N ALA A 311 3.55 25.52 0.96
CA ALA A 311 4.54 25.19 1.97
C ALA A 311 5.83 25.99 1.72
N PRO A 312 6.64 26.27 2.76
CA PRO A 312 7.97 26.87 2.57
C PRO A 312 8.82 26.01 1.65
N GLN A 313 9.63 26.65 0.81
CA GLN A 313 10.57 25.91 -0.03
C GLN A 313 11.56 25.11 0.83
N PHE A 314 11.63 23.81 0.61
CA PHE A 314 12.60 22.92 1.23
C PHE A 314 13.92 23.01 0.47
N ILE A 315 15.05 23.03 1.21
CA ILE A 315 16.40 23.07 0.64
C ILE A 315 16.90 21.63 0.42
N GLU A 316 16.46 20.69 1.27
CA GLU A 316 16.89 19.29 1.24
C GLU A 316 15.67 18.37 1.11
N GLY A 317 15.80 17.31 0.30
CA GLY A 317 14.75 16.35 0.06
C GLY A 317 13.63 16.86 -0.85
N HIS A 318 12.54 16.10 -0.92
CA HIS A 318 11.40 16.34 -1.82
C HIS A 318 10.08 16.26 -1.06
N ILE A 319 9.07 16.95 -1.56
CA ILE A 319 7.69 16.68 -1.14
C ILE A 319 7.11 15.65 -2.10
N VAL A 320 6.50 14.60 -1.54
CA VAL A 320 5.84 13.54 -2.29
C VAL A 320 4.36 13.49 -1.92
N ILE A 321 3.50 13.22 -2.91
CA ILE A 321 2.09 12.91 -2.71
C ILE A 321 1.99 11.42 -2.45
N ASP A 322 1.36 11.02 -1.35
CA ASP A 322 1.26 9.64 -0.90
C ASP A 322 -0.20 9.20 -0.75
N GLY A 323 -0.48 7.97 -1.13
CA GLY A 323 -1.77 7.29 -1.02
C GLY A 323 -1.66 5.88 -1.63
N HIS A 324 -2.55 4.96 -1.28
CA HIS A 324 -2.51 3.57 -1.75
C HIS A 324 -2.69 3.42 -3.27
N TRP A 325 -3.11 4.49 -3.94
CA TRP A 325 -3.23 4.60 -5.39
C TRP A 325 -1.92 4.99 -6.10
N ALA A 326 -0.89 5.38 -5.33
CA ALA A 326 0.40 5.80 -5.85
C ALA A 326 1.29 4.58 -6.17
N THR A 327 0.91 3.82 -7.20
CA THR A 327 1.56 2.53 -7.56
C THR A 327 2.59 2.64 -8.66
N GLU A 328 2.74 3.82 -9.29
CA GLU A 328 3.69 4.07 -10.38
C GLU A 328 5.10 4.36 -9.86
N HIS A 329 6.01 4.69 -10.78
CA HIS A 329 7.35 5.12 -10.39
C HIS A 329 7.28 6.33 -9.43
N PRO A 330 8.04 6.34 -8.33
CA PRO A 330 7.96 7.40 -7.30
C PRO A 330 8.08 8.83 -7.83
N ASP A 331 8.85 9.04 -8.89
CA ASP A 331 9.02 10.37 -9.50
C ASP A 331 7.68 10.98 -9.99
N THR A 332 6.68 10.13 -10.29
CA THR A 332 5.34 10.57 -10.71
C THR A 332 4.66 11.42 -9.65
N TYR A 333 4.98 11.17 -8.39
CA TYR A 333 4.32 11.77 -7.22
C TYR A 333 5.13 12.90 -6.57
N LEU A 334 6.33 13.20 -7.09
CA LEU A 334 7.15 14.30 -6.60
C LEU A 334 6.54 15.66 -6.97
N MET A 335 6.54 16.57 -6.03
CA MET A 335 6.09 17.94 -6.25
C MET A 335 7.26 18.86 -6.60
N ASN A 336 7.04 19.75 -7.55
CA ASN A 336 8.00 20.76 -7.96
C ASN A 336 7.63 22.13 -7.37
N TYR A 337 8.60 22.87 -6.84
CA TYR A 337 8.36 24.22 -6.35
C TYR A 337 8.31 25.23 -7.50
N ASP A 338 7.18 25.92 -7.63
CA ASP A 338 7.00 27.03 -8.54
C ASP A 338 7.25 28.37 -7.82
N ALA A 339 8.42 28.92 -8.01
CA ALA A 339 8.82 30.18 -7.37
C ALA A 339 7.98 31.39 -7.83
N SER A 340 7.28 31.31 -8.94
CA SER A 340 6.43 32.39 -9.44
C SER A 340 5.10 32.48 -8.69
N GLN A 341 4.62 31.36 -8.18
CA GLN A 341 3.38 31.24 -7.43
C GLN A 341 3.58 31.03 -5.93
N ASP A 342 4.81 30.74 -5.50
CA ASP A 342 5.16 30.35 -4.12
C ASP A 342 4.40 29.10 -3.66
N LEU A 343 4.31 28.11 -4.55
CA LEU A 343 3.57 26.87 -4.36
C LEU A 343 4.37 25.65 -4.85
N TYR A 344 4.15 24.52 -4.23
CA TYR A 344 4.51 23.21 -4.80
C TYR A 344 3.39 22.70 -5.70
N THR A 345 3.75 22.15 -6.84
CA THR A 345 2.80 21.67 -7.86
C THR A 345 3.17 20.28 -8.35
N ALA A 346 2.15 19.48 -8.67
CA ALA A 346 2.29 18.21 -9.39
C ALA A 346 1.05 17.97 -10.26
N SER A 347 1.24 17.27 -11.39
CA SER A 347 0.16 16.91 -12.31
C SER A 347 0.17 15.40 -12.50
N ILE A 348 -0.92 14.72 -12.13
CA ILE A 348 -1.02 13.25 -12.14
C ILE A 348 -2.26 12.86 -12.92
N LEU A 349 -2.13 11.91 -13.85
CA LEU A 349 -3.26 11.34 -14.59
C LEU A 349 -3.98 10.31 -13.70
N GLN A 350 -5.22 10.60 -13.30
CA GLN A 350 -6.00 9.76 -12.42
C GLN A 350 -7.38 9.46 -13.01
N LYS A 351 -7.91 8.27 -12.72
CA LYS A 351 -9.25 7.84 -13.11
C LYS A 351 -10.30 8.52 -12.22
N LEU A 352 -11.50 8.75 -12.73
CA LEU A 352 -12.61 9.28 -11.91
C LEU A 352 -12.82 8.42 -10.67
N GLY A 353 -12.97 9.06 -9.50
CA GLY A 353 -13.11 8.36 -8.23
C GLY A 353 -12.97 9.25 -7.01
N TYR A 354 -12.97 8.60 -5.85
CA TYR A 354 -12.59 9.17 -4.55
C TYR A 354 -11.13 8.85 -4.28
N TYR A 355 -10.38 9.83 -3.79
CA TYR A 355 -8.97 9.71 -3.46
C TYR A 355 -8.68 10.32 -2.09
N SER A 356 -8.09 9.52 -1.21
CA SER A 356 -7.50 9.95 0.05
C SER A 356 -5.99 10.03 -0.13
N TYR A 357 -5.35 11.13 0.33
CA TYR A 357 -3.93 11.38 0.11
C TYR A 357 -3.33 12.27 1.20
N GLN A 358 -2.01 12.22 1.31
CA GLN A 358 -1.23 13.11 2.18
C GLN A 358 0.00 13.63 1.47
N TYR A 359 0.66 14.62 2.08
CA TYR A 359 1.97 15.09 1.66
C TYR A 359 3.00 14.65 2.68
N LEU A 360 4.08 14.04 2.19
CA LEU A 360 5.20 13.62 3.02
C LEU A 360 6.47 14.34 2.58
N TRP A 361 7.35 14.57 3.55
CA TRP A 361 8.71 15.00 3.26
C TRP A 361 9.60 13.76 3.11
N MET A 362 10.09 13.54 1.90
CA MET A 362 11.03 12.47 1.57
C MET A 362 12.44 13.01 1.58
N LYS A 363 13.30 12.44 2.41
CA LYS A 363 14.73 12.77 2.49
C LYS A 363 15.50 12.10 1.34
N GLU A 364 16.77 12.49 1.18
CA GLU A 364 17.66 11.92 0.16
C GLU A 364 17.94 10.42 0.35
N ASP A 365 17.81 9.89 1.56
CA ASP A 365 17.91 8.46 1.86
C ASP A 365 16.64 7.66 1.56
N GLY A 366 15.60 8.33 1.05
CA GLY A 366 14.30 7.74 0.74
C GLY A 366 13.36 7.63 1.95
N SER A 367 13.80 7.97 3.15
CA SER A 367 12.93 7.95 4.33
C SER A 367 11.87 9.07 4.27
N THR A 368 10.64 8.74 4.60
CA THR A 368 9.52 9.67 4.62
C THR A 368 9.14 10.10 6.03
N HIS A 369 8.69 11.33 6.16
CA HIS A 369 8.28 11.93 7.42
C HIS A 369 7.04 12.80 7.22
N PRO A 370 6.24 13.05 8.29
CA PRO A 370 5.18 14.03 8.24
C PRO A 370 5.72 15.39 7.79
N LEU A 371 5.03 16.04 6.87
CA LEU A 371 5.39 17.38 6.42
C LEU A 371 5.04 18.40 7.53
N PRO A 372 5.97 19.27 7.96
CA PRO A 372 5.71 20.21 9.08
C PRO A 372 4.48 21.10 8.89
N SER A 373 4.16 21.47 7.64
CA SER A 373 2.95 22.24 7.32
C SER A 373 1.63 21.46 7.44
N GLU A 374 1.70 20.14 7.53
CA GLU A 374 0.51 19.29 7.76
C GLU A 374 0.19 19.14 9.25
N GLY A 375 1.11 19.45 10.14
CA GLY A 375 0.96 19.23 11.58
C GLY A 375 1.20 17.79 12.00
N ASN A 376 1.08 17.53 13.31
CA ASN A 376 1.27 16.20 13.89
C ASN A 376 0.46 16.14 15.19
N PHE A 377 -0.67 15.42 15.20
CA PHE A 377 -1.68 15.48 16.23
C PHE A 377 -2.05 14.08 16.74
N TYR A 378 -2.15 13.93 18.06
CA TYR A 378 -2.53 12.66 18.67
C TYR A 378 -4.00 12.27 18.39
N GLU A 379 -4.84 13.25 18.06
CA GLU A 379 -6.26 13.08 17.76
C GLU A 379 -6.52 12.40 16.43
N THR A 380 -5.52 12.34 15.52
CA THR A 380 -5.66 11.77 14.18
C THR A 380 -6.19 10.33 14.23
N GLU A 381 -7.22 10.04 13.43
CA GLU A 381 -7.80 8.71 13.33
C GLU A 381 -6.94 7.80 12.45
N ASN A 382 -5.95 7.16 13.06
CA ASN A 382 -5.08 6.23 12.36
C ASN A 382 -5.53 4.77 12.51
N ARG A 383 -5.25 3.95 11.49
CA ARG A 383 -5.43 2.50 11.48
C ARG A 383 -4.11 1.81 11.76
N TYR A 384 -4.11 0.90 12.73
CA TYR A 384 -2.93 0.10 13.06
C TYR A 384 -3.16 -1.35 12.69
N GLN A 385 -2.22 -1.93 11.96
CA GLN A 385 -2.24 -3.34 11.56
C GLN A 385 -1.12 -4.08 12.27
N ILE A 386 -1.43 -5.25 12.80
CA ILE A 386 -0.48 -6.16 13.44
C ILE A 386 -0.52 -7.51 12.72
N LEU A 387 0.65 -7.93 12.24
CA LEU A 387 0.86 -9.23 11.62
C LEU A 387 1.73 -10.09 12.55
N VAL A 388 1.33 -11.35 12.73
CA VAL A 388 2.09 -12.32 13.53
C VAL A 388 2.40 -13.53 12.67
N TYR A 389 3.68 -13.75 12.45
CA TYR A 389 4.19 -14.90 11.72
C TYR A 389 4.76 -15.92 12.70
N PHE A 390 4.56 -17.19 12.41
CA PHE A 390 5.08 -18.31 13.17
C PHE A 390 5.81 -19.28 12.25
N LYS A 391 6.97 -19.76 12.72
CA LYS A 391 7.73 -20.87 12.12
C LYS A 391 8.07 -21.87 13.20
N GLY A 392 7.38 -23.00 13.22
CA GLY A 392 7.61 -24.10 14.18
C GLY A 392 8.92 -24.84 13.93
N THR A 393 9.37 -25.61 14.91
CA THR A 393 10.55 -26.45 14.76
C THR A 393 10.36 -27.46 13.62
N GLY A 394 11.23 -27.40 12.60
CA GLY A 394 11.17 -28.25 11.42
C GLY A 394 10.23 -27.73 10.30
N GLU A 395 9.55 -26.62 10.48
CA GLU A 395 8.85 -25.93 9.39
C GLU A 395 9.86 -25.19 8.49
N ARG A 396 9.56 -25.14 7.19
CA ARG A 396 10.47 -24.57 6.19
C ARG A 396 10.21 -23.09 5.91
N THR A 397 9.02 -22.57 6.28
CA THR A 397 8.61 -21.20 5.98
C THR A 397 7.82 -20.57 7.11
N TRP A 398 7.77 -19.24 7.12
CA TRP A 398 6.92 -18.46 8.02
C TRP A 398 5.47 -18.47 7.56
N ARG A 399 4.56 -18.75 8.48
CA ARG A 399 3.10 -18.72 8.27
C ARG A 399 2.49 -17.51 8.97
N LEU A 400 1.61 -16.80 8.33
CA LEU A 400 0.85 -15.70 8.94
C LEU A 400 -0.29 -16.28 9.79
N THR A 401 -0.07 -16.34 11.10
CA THR A 401 -0.97 -17.01 12.05
C THR A 401 -1.97 -16.09 12.71
N ALA A 402 -1.72 -14.77 12.73
CA ALA A 402 -2.71 -13.79 13.13
C ALA A 402 -2.53 -12.46 12.39
N TYR A 403 -3.65 -11.81 12.16
CA TYR A 403 -3.78 -10.45 11.67
C TYR A 403 -4.86 -9.72 12.46
N SER A 404 -4.61 -8.48 12.80
CA SER A 404 -5.61 -7.59 13.42
C SER A 404 -5.44 -6.18 12.88
N GLN A 405 -6.55 -5.50 12.66
CA GLN A 405 -6.61 -4.07 12.38
C GLN A 405 -7.41 -3.38 13.47
N THR A 406 -6.93 -2.28 13.98
CA THR A 406 -7.63 -1.45 14.96
C THR A 406 -7.51 0.02 14.60
N ILE A 407 -8.52 0.80 14.95
CA ILE A 407 -8.54 2.25 14.78
C ILE A 407 -8.39 2.86 16.16
N ILE A 408 -7.57 3.90 16.29
CA ILE A 408 -7.58 4.72 17.49
C ILE A 408 -8.76 5.70 17.39
N ASN A 409 -9.53 5.79 18.44
CA ASN A 409 -10.63 6.73 18.58
C ASN A 409 -10.27 7.79 19.63
#